data_87a4342a75588f1050e53b8bd636ede0
#
_entry.id   87a4342a75588f1050e53b8bd636ede0
#
_cell.length_a   1.000
_cell.length_b   1.000
_cell.length_c   1.000
_cell.angle_alpha   90.00
_cell.angle_beta   90.00
_cell.angle_gamma   90.00
#
_symmetry.space_group_name_H-M   'P 1'
#
loop_
_entity.id
_entity.type
_entity.pdbx_description
1 polymer ?
#
loop_
_entity_poly.entity_id
_entity_poly.type
_entity_poly.pdbx_seq_one_letter_code
_entity_poly.pdbx_strand_id
1 'polypeptide(L)'
;MIYNETSLGQILRRAYDNAPKNRQVAMVHLFGIKYANIILEKGISLLDIIKAAGINEPYKTELRKGMNLAGFVVVKEEISNKYFNEDE
;
A
#
# COMPACT_ATOMS: atom_id res chain seq x y z
N MET A 1 -5.30 -13.74 6.55
CA MET A 1 -3.95 -13.35 6.07
C MET A 1 -3.12 -12.80 7.23
N ILE A 2 -1.87 -13.15 7.27
CA ILE A 2 -0.93 -12.59 8.25
C ILE A 2 -0.25 -11.38 7.61
N TYR A 3 -0.34 -10.23 8.27
CA TYR A 3 0.26 -9.00 7.75
C TYR A 3 1.68 -8.84 8.28
N ASN A 4 2.61 -8.77 7.36
CA ASN A 4 4.00 -8.46 7.64
C ASN A 4 4.56 -7.72 6.42
N GLU A 5 5.84 -7.36 6.46
CA GLU A 5 6.44 -6.61 5.35
C GLU A 5 6.36 -7.37 4.03
N THR A 6 6.48 -8.71 4.09
CA THR A 6 6.43 -9.51 2.87
C THR A 6 5.04 -9.54 2.26
N SER A 7 4.01 -9.85 3.05
CA SER A 7 2.64 -9.92 2.54
C SER A 7 2.15 -8.56 2.08
N LEU A 8 2.45 -7.51 2.84
CA LEU A 8 2.08 -6.15 2.46
C LEU A 8 2.83 -5.72 1.21
N GLY A 9 4.10 -6.08 1.10
CA GLY A 9 4.87 -5.78 -0.10
C GLY A 9 4.30 -6.44 -1.33
N GLN A 10 3.83 -7.69 -1.22
CA GLN A 10 3.21 -8.39 -2.33
C GLN A 10 1.91 -7.71 -2.78
N ILE A 11 1.10 -7.28 -1.81
CA ILE A 11 -0.13 -6.55 -2.12
C ILE A 11 0.19 -5.25 -2.84
N LEU A 12 1.16 -4.50 -2.32
CA LEU A 12 1.58 -3.24 -2.93
C LEU A 12 2.12 -3.46 -4.34
N ARG A 13 2.93 -4.49 -4.54
CA ARG A 13 3.47 -4.79 -5.87
C ARG A 13 2.38 -5.05 -6.88
N ARG A 14 1.38 -5.86 -6.51
CA ARG A 14 0.27 -6.15 -7.43
C ARG A 14 -0.50 -4.88 -7.78
N ALA A 15 -0.78 -4.04 -6.80
CA ALA A 15 -1.48 -2.78 -7.07
C ALA A 15 -0.66 -1.87 -7.96
N TYR A 16 0.64 -1.80 -7.71
CA TYR A 16 1.56 -0.99 -8.51
C TYR A 16 1.58 -1.45 -9.96
N ASP A 17 1.68 -2.77 -10.16
CA ASP A 17 1.74 -3.34 -11.51
C ASP A 17 0.42 -3.19 -12.27
N ASN A 18 -0.70 -3.20 -11.56
CA ASN A 18 -2.03 -3.13 -12.16
C ASN A 18 -2.58 -1.70 -12.21
N ALA A 19 -1.80 -0.72 -11.75
CA ALA A 19 -2.23 0.67 -11.76
C ALA A 19 -2.53 1.13 -13.18
N PRO A 20 -3.57 1.96 -13.37
CA PRO A 20 -3.77 2.59 -14.66
C PRO A 20 -2.54 3.40 -15.05
N LYS A 21 -2.40 3.67 -16.35
CA LYS A 21 -1.24 4.38 -16.89
C LYS A 21 -1.02 5.68 -16.09
N ASN A 22 0.22 5.87 -15.63
CA ASN A 22 0.65 7.06 -14.90
C ASN A 22 -0.06 7.25 -13.57
N ARG A 23 -0.54 6.16 -12.95
CA ARG A 23 -1.23 6.20 -11.65
C ARG A 23 -0.53 5.37 -10.58
N GLN A 24 0.75 5.01 -10.79
CA GLN A 24 1.47 4.20 -9.82
C GLN A 24 1.59 4.91 -8.47
N VAL A 25 1.90 6.20 -8.49
CA VAL A 25 2.00 6.98 -7.25
C VAL A 25 0.65 6.99 -6.53
N ALA A 26 -0.43 7.17 -7.29
CA ALA A 26 -1.78 7.15 -6.70
C ALA A 26 -2.05 5.81 -6.00
N MET A 27 -1.60 4.71 -6.59
CA MET A 27 -1.78 3.40 -5.97
C MET A 27 -1.00 3.27 -4.67
N VAL A 28 0.21 3.83 -4.63
CA VAL A 28 1.00 3.83 -3.39
C VAL A 28 0.29 4.64 -2.30
N HIS A 29 -0.29 5.80 -2.67
CA HIS A 29 -1.06 6.60 -1.72
C HIS A 29 -2.27 5.83 -1.20
N LEU A 30 -3.02 5.19 -2.10
CA LEU A 30 -4.21 4.41 -1.73
C LEU A 30 -3.85 3.23 -0.82
N PHE A 31 -2.74 2.56 -1.13
CA PHE A 31 -2.24 1.49 -0.27
C PHE A 31 -1.98 2.02 1.14
N GLY A 32 -1.34 3.18 1.25
CA GLY A 32 -1.05 3.80 2.54
C GLY A 32 -2.32 4.11 3.31
N ILE A 33 -3.34 4.63 2.62
CA ILE A 33 -4.63 4.93 3.25
C ILE A 33 -5.26 3.65 3.80
N LYS A 34 -5.25 2.59 3.00
CA LYS A 34 -5.93 1.36 3.36
C LYS A 34 -5.25 0.62 4.51
N TYR A 35 -3.92 0.59 4.52
CA TYR A 35 -3.18 -0.26 5.46
C TYR A 35 -2.49 0.49 6.59
N ALA A 36 -2.75 1.80 6.73
CA ALA A 36 -2.08 2.62 7.74
C ALA A 36 -2.21 2.04 9.15
N ASN A 37 -3.43 1.65 9.53
CA ASN A 37 -3.67 1.16 10.90
C ASN A 37 -2.90 -0.12 11.19
N ILE A 38 -2.87 -1.03 10.24
CA ILE A 38 -2.16 -2.30 10.39
C ILE A 38 -0.66 -2.05 10.50
N ILE A 39 -0.13 -1.19 9.65
CA ILE A 39 1.30 -0.86 9.63
C ILE A 39 1.71 -0.25 10.96
N LEU A 40 0.93 0.71 11.46
CA LEU A 40 1.23 1.38 12.72
C LEU A 40 1.09 0.44 13.91
N GLU A 41 0.01 -0.33 13.91
CA GLU A 41 -0.29 -1.23 15.02
C GLU A 41 0.78 -2.29 15.20
N LYS A 42 1.26 -2.83 14.10
CA LYS A 42 2.27 -3.89 14.12
C LYS A 42 3.71 -3.36 14.05
N GLY A 43 3.88 -2.04 13.91
CA GLY A 43 5.21 -1.45 13.85
C GLY A 43 6.01 -1.91 12.64
N ILE A 44 5.36 -2.10 11.49
CA ILE A 44 6.03 -2.59 10.29
C ILE A 44 6.79 -1.45 9.61
N SER A 45 8.04 -1.72 9.22
CA SER A 45 8.88 -0.72 8.58
C SER A 45 8.40 -0.43 7.16
N LEU A 46 8.21 0.86 6.85
CA LEU A 46 7.82 1.27 5.50
C LEU A 46 8.88 0.90 4.48
N LEU A 47 10.15 1.08 4.84
CA LEU A 47 11.24 0.72 3.94
C LEU A 47 11.22 -0.77 3.62
N ASP A 48 10.93 -1.61 4.60
CA ASP A 48 10.89 -3.04 4.39
C ASP A 48 9.73 -3.44 3.47
N ILE A 49 8.59 -2.75 3.58
CA ILE A 49 7.46 -2.98 2.66
C ILE A 49 7.88 -2.62 1.23
N ILE A 50 8.53 -1.46 1.06
CA ILE A 50 8.97 -1.01 -0.26
C ILE A 50 9.98 -1.98 -0.86
N LYS A 51 10.93 -2.47 -0.06
CA LYS A 51 11.90 -3.46 -0.52
C LYS A 51 11.23 -4.77 -0.91
N ALA A 52 10.28 -5.23 -0.09
CA ALA A 52 9.55 -6.46 -0.38
C ALA A 52 8.72 -6.32 -1.65
N ALA A 53 8.19 -5.14 -1.92
CA ALA A 53 7.44 -4.87 -3.15
C ALA A 53 8.36 -4.76 -4.37
N GLY A 54 9.65 -4.54 -4.17
CA GLY A 54 10.59 -4.40 -5.27
C GLY A 54 10.43 -3.13 -6.07
N ILE A 55 9.94 -2.06 -5.45
CA ILE A 55 9.81 -0.77 -6.10
C ILE A 55 10.84 0.20 -5.52
N ASN A 56 11.01 1.35 -6.16
CA ASN A 56 12.08 2.28 -5.82
C ASN A 56 11.91 2.88 -4.43
N GLU A 57 13.00 3.02 -3.73
CA GLU A 57 13.01 3.50 -2.34
C GLU A 57 12.27 4.83 -2.13
N PRO A 58 12.36 5.83 -3.04
CA PRO A 58 11.63 7.08 -2.84
C PRO A 58 10.12 6.91 -2.68
N TYR A 59 9.55 5.78 -3.11
CA TYR A 59 8.13 5.51 -2.88
C TYR A 59 7.77 5.39 -1.40
N LYS A 60 8.76 5.23 -0.52
CA LYS A 60 8.53 5.24 0.92
C LYS A 60 7.86 6.54 1.35
N THR A 61 8.31 7.66 0.78
CA THR A 61 7.72 8.97 1.08
C THR A 61 6.27 9.03 0.61
N GLU A 62 6.00 8.48 -0.57
CA GLU A 62 4.64 8.46 -1.09
C GLU A 62 3.73 7.56 -0.24
N LEU A 63 4.26 6.44 0.23
CA LEU A 63 3.53 5.57 1.13
C LEU A 63 3.17 6.31 2.43
N ARG A 64 4.11 7.04 3.00
CA ARG A 64 3.86 7.82 4.21
C ARG A 64 2.80 8.89 3.98
N LYS A 65 2.82 9.55 2.82
CA LYS A 65 1.80 10.55 2.48
C LYS A 65 0.40 9.92 2.48
N GLY A 66 0.29 8.72 1.91
CA GLY A 66 -0.98 8.00 1.94
C GLY A 66 -1.42 7.68 3.35
N MET A 67 -0.51 7.19 4.17
CA MET A 67 -0.83 6.87 5.56
C MET A 67 -1.32 8.10 6.34
N ASN A 68 -0.75 9.27 6.04
CA ASN A 68 -1.17 10.51 6.71
C ASN A 68 -2.59 10.91 6.34
N LEU A 69 -3.11 10.44 5.22
CA LEU A 69 -4.48 10.72 4.80
C LEU A 69 -5.49 9.76 5.45
N ALA A 70 -5.04 8.68 6.03
CA ALA A 70 -5.93 7.62 6.51
C ALA A 70 -6.90 8.07 7.60
N GLY A 71 -6.56 9.14 8.31
CA GLY A 71 -7.45 9.68 9.33
C GLY A 71 -8.61 10.51 8.78
N PHE A 72 -8.59 10.78 7.46
CA PHE A 72 -9.53 11.72 6.84
C PHE A 72 -10.32 11.11 5.69
N VAL A 73 -9.80 10.06 5.05
CA VAL A 73 -10.42 9.46 3.88
C VAL A 73 -10.31 7.94 3.95
N VAL A 74 -11.14 7.27 3.16
CA VAL A 74 -11.06 5.82 3.02
C VAL A 74 -10.99 5.49 1.53
N VAL A 75 -10.43 4.32 1.21
CA VAL A 75 -10.41 3.83 -0.17
C VAL A 75 -11.81 3.32 -0.51
N LYS A 76 -12.34 3.73 -1.66
CA LYS A 76 -13.64 3.23 -2.12
C LYS A 76 -13.61 1.71 -2.21
N GLU A 77 -14.73 1.08 -1.84
CA GLU A 77 -14.79 -0.38 -1.78
C GLU A 77 -14.47 -1.01 -3.13
N GLU A 78 -15.00 -0.47 -4.22
CA GLU A 78 -14.73 -1.03 -5.54
C GLU A 78 -13.25 -0.93 -5.93
N ILE A 79 -12.58 0.13 -5.50
CA ILE A 79 -11.14 0.29 -5.73
C ILE A 79 -10.36 -0.70 -4.89
N SER A 80 -10.74 -0.83 -3.62
CA SER A 80 -10.12 -1.79 -2.72
C SER A 80 -10.21 -3.21 -3.27
N ASN A 81 -11.40 -3.58 -3.76
CA ASN A 81 -11.62 -4.92 -4.30
C ASN A 81 -10.83 -5.17 -5.58
N LYS A 82 -10.64 -4.13 -6.40
CA LYS A 82 -9.96 -4.27 -7.67
C LYS A 82 -8.45 -4.36 -7.51
N TYR A 83 -7.86 -3.53 -6.64
CA TYR A 83 -6.40 -3.40 -6.57
C TYR A 83 -5.79 -4.01 -5.32
N PHE A 84 -6.54 -4.11 -4.24
CA PHE A 84 -6.03 -4.61 -2.95
C PHE A 84 -6.75 -5.86 -2.51
N ASN A 85 -7.14 -6.69 -3.45
CA ASN A 85 -7.77 -7.97 -3.16
C ASN A 85 -6.74 -8.89 -2.51
N GLU A 86 -7.04 -9.34 -1.29
CA GLU A 86 -6.14 -10.19 -0.52
C GLU A 86 -6.41 -11.67 -0.71
N ASP A 87 -7.49 -12.00 -1.37
CA ASP A 87 -7.84 -13.39 -1.62
C ASP A 87 -6.93 -14.00 -2.68
N GLU A 88 -6.57 -15.25 -2.49
CA GLU A 88 -5.72 -15.98 -3.43
C GLU A 88 -6.49 -16.75 -4.45
#